data_c6011cb4a8aba15d1fa79900d81c54e7
#
_entry.id   c6011cb4a8aba15d1fa79900d81c54e7
#
_cell.length_a   1.000
_cell.length_b   1.000
_cell.length_c   1.000
_cell.angle_alpha   90.00
_cell.angle_beta   90.00
_cell.angle_gamma   90.00
#
_symmetry.space_group_name_H-M   'P 1'
#
loop_
_entity.id
_entity.type
_entity.pdbx_description
1 polymer ?
#
loop_
_entity_poly.entity_id
_entity_poly.type
_entity_poly.pdbx_seq_one_letter_code
_entity_poly.pdbx_strand_id
1 'polypeptide(L)'
;RRGLAHSVNMGLVIDTLFRGNMRRLGSYMEGYGDLTLPLKAPEYSKKKAMEYFARAGYREMGTDGVLKNERGERLVVELTFADSSVLMTNVCSILRQEALKCGVDLRLDSLTYSVCSRKVFEKRYQAALWAWPLQTPFPRLYETFSSELAYDARGNPVGNTNNIMAVSDAELDAALDAERNAPDTGSLKLALHRAQQRLYELCVWIPGWREPYTHVACWRWIRWPESPTRFCSPRIYNPLESHLYWVDEEMKKETLEARSRGVPFEEKHQIIYLERQDGAVP
;
A
#
# COMPACT_ATOMS: atom_id res chain seq x y z
N ARG A 1 -16.03 -8.61 -1.95
CA ARG A 1 -14.62 -8.23 -1.79
C ARG A 1 -13.65 -9.36 -2.14
N ARG A 2 -13.78 -10.57 -1.55
CA ARG A 2 -12.87 -11.71 -1.82
C ARG A 2 -12.82 -12.11 -3.30
N GLY A 3 -13.97 -12.14 -3.99
CA GLY A 3 -14.01 -12.37 -5.43
C GLY A 3 -13.20 -11.33 -6.20
N LEU A 4 -13.33 -10.05 -5.83
CA LEU A 4 -12.57 -8.97 -6.44
C LEU A 4 -11.07 -9.10 -6.20
N ALA A 5 -10.67 -9.52 -5.00
CA ALA A 5 -9.25 -9.76 -4.67
C ALA A 5 -8.60 -10.84 -5.55
N HIS A 6 -9.37 -11.83 -6.00
CA HIS A 6 -8.92 -12.87 -6.93
C HIS A 6 -9.10 -12.49 -8.41
N SER A 7 -9.78 -11.38 -8.73
CA SER A 7 -10.01 -10.93 -10.10
C SER A 7 -9.02 -9.86 -10.59
N VAL A 8 -8.24 -9.27 -9.70
CA VAL A 8 -7.22 -8.28 -10.03
C VAL A 8 -5.84 -8.92 -10.12
N ASN A 9 -5.21 -8.84 -11.30
CA ASN A 9 -3.93 -9.48 -11.58
C ASN A 9 -2.74 -8.54 -11.30
N MET A 10 -2.40 -8.38 -10.03
CA MET A 10 -1.27 -7.52 -9.63
C MET A 10 0.09 -8.09 -10.07
N GLY A 11 0.21 -9.42 -10.23
CA GLY A 11 1.42 -10.03 -10.77
C GLY A 11 1.69 -9.54 -12.19
N LEU A 12 0.67 -9.58 -13.06
CA LEU A 12 0.78 -9.08 -14.42
C LEU A 12 1.15 -7.58 -14.45
N VAL A 13 0.59 -6.76 -13.55
CA VAL A 13 0.96 -5.35 -13.43
C VAL A 13 2.43 -5.20 -13.09
N ILE A 14 2.94 -5.95 -12.12
CA ILE A 14 4.36 -5.92 -11.70
C ILE A 14 5.26 -6.33 -12.85
N ASP A 15 4.93 -7.42 -13.53
CA ASP A 15 5.77 -7.97 -14.61
C ASP A 15 5.80 -7.06 -15.84
N THR A 16 4.64 -6.51 -16.24
CA THR A 16 4.53 -5.74 -17.50
C THR A 16 4.91 -4.28 -17.35
N LEU A 17 4.43 -3.60 -16.32
CA LEU A 17 4.65 -2.16 -16.18
C LEU A 17 5.90 -1.84 -15.36
N PHE A 18 6.23 -2.67 -14.39
CA PHE A 18 7.38 -2.48 -13.52
C PHE A 18 8.57 -3.40 -13.85
N ARG A 19 8.47 -4.22 -14.89
CA ARG A 19 9.54 -5.15 -15.34
C ARG A 19 10.04 -6.05 -14.19
N GLY A 20 9.16 -6.46 -13.28
CA GLY A 20 9.52 -7.25 -12.11
C GLY A 20 10.23 -6.48 -10.98
N ASN A 21 10.46 -5.18 -11.12
CA ASN A 21 11.21 -4.38 -10.12
C ASN A 21 10.40 -4.01 -8.86
N MET A 22 9.12 -4.41 -8.78
CA MET A 22 8.30 -4.19 -7.61
C MET A 22 8.05 -5.49 -6.86
N ARG A 23 7.94 -5.42 -5.54
CA ARG A 23 7.57 -6.56 -4.70
C ARG A 23 6.08 -6.55 -4.43
N ARG A 24 5.41 -7.69 -4.62
CA ARG A 24 4.02 -7.88 -4.24
C ARG A 24 3.88 -7.79 -2.73
N LEU A 25 2.98 -6.95 -2.25
CA LEU A 25 2.62 -6.90 -0.83
C LEU A 25 1.79 -8.13 -0.46
N GLY A 26 2.03 -8.72 0.70
CA GLY A 26 1.23 -9.81 1.25
C GLY A 26 0.10 -9.30 2.13
N SER A 27 0.36 -8.22 2.87
CA SER A 27 -0.59 -7.61 3.81
C SER A 27 -0.54 -6.08 3.75
N TYR A 28 -1.41 -5.44 4.53
CA TYR A 28 -1.41 -3.98 4.71
C TYR A 28 -0.10 -3.47 5.36
N MET A 29 0.46 -4.26 6.26
CA MET A 29 1.63 -3.91 7.04
C MET A 29 2.85 -4.74 6.63
N GLU A 30 3.66 -4.22 5.72
CA GLU A 30 4.97 -4.81 5.44
C GLU A 30 6.08 -3.81 5.74
N GLY A 31 7.27 -4.32 6.13
CA GLY A 31 8.45 -3.50 6.41
C GLY A 31 8.65 -3.15 7.89
N TYR A 32 7.90 -3.77 8.80
CA TYR A 32 8.03 -3.56 10.26
C TYR A 32 8.69 -4.75 10.97
N GLY A 33 9.52 -5.53 10.24
CA GLY A 33 10.20 -6.67 10.80
C GLY A 33 9.23 -7.70 11.39
N ASP A 34 9.45 -8.11 12.62
CA ASP A 34 8.67 -9.12 13.33
C ASP A 34 7.29 -8.63 13.83
N LEU A 35 6.99 -7.34 13.70
CA LEU A 35 5.63 -6.80 13.88
C LEU A 35 4.74 -7.07 12.66
N THR A 36 5.32 -7.42 11.51
CA THR A 36 4.58 -7.80 10.31
C THR A 36 4.15 -9.26 10.40
N LEU A 37 2.86 -9.53 10.25
CA LEU A 37 2.36 -10.90 10.08
C LEU A 37 2.65 -11.36 8.64
N PRO A 38 3.36 -12.48 8.42
CA PRO A 38 3.74 -12.94 7.07
C PRO A 38 2.55 -13.56 6.33
N LEU A 39 1.66 -12.71 5.85
CA LEU A 39 0.50 -13.09 5.07
C LEU A 39 0.84 -13.17 3.57
N LYS A 40 0.06 -13.96 2.83
CA LYS A 40 0.18 -14.06 1.38
C LYS A 40 -0.96 -13.31 0.70
N ALA A 41 -0.61 -12.46 -0.26
CA ALA A 41 -1.64 -11.80 -1.09
C ALA A 41 -2.56 -12.84 -1.75
N PRO A 42 -3.86 -12.53 -1.90
CA PRO A 42 -4.73 -13.33 -2.73
C PRO A 42 -4.14 -13.47 -4.14
N GLU A 43 -4.03 -14.69 -4.63
CA GLU A 43 -3.57 -14.98 -5.99
C GLU A 43 -4.66 -14.60 -7.01
N TYR A 44 -4.25 -14.19 -8.20
CA TYR A 44 -5.17 -14.07 -9.32
C TYR A 44 -5.70 -15.46 -9.70
N SER A 45 -7.01 -15.64 -9.65
CA SER A 45 -7.64 -16.91 -9.97
C SER A 45 -9.08 -16.70 -10.44
N LYS A 46 -9.31 -16.86 -11.74
CA LYS A 46 -10.65 -16.81 -12.32
C LYS A 46 -11.62 -17.76 -11.61
N LYS A 47 -11.16 -18.99 -11.32
CA LYS A 47 -11.96 -19.99 -10.61
C LYS A 47 -12.42 -19.50 -9.24
N LYS A 48 -11.48 -19.07 -8.40
CA LYS A 48 -11.79 -18.55 -7.05
C LYS A 48 -12.65 -17.29 -7.09
N ALA A 49 -12.37 -16.38 -8.02
CA ALA A 49 -13.16 -15.17 -8.20
C ALA A 49 -14.62 -15.52 -8.49
N MET A 50 -14.87 -16.41 -9.46
CA MET A 50 -16.21 -16.84 -9.84
C MET A 50 -16.93 -17.60 -8.71
N GLU A 51 -16.23 -18.44 -7.94
CA GLU A 51 -16.80 -19.11 -6.77
C GLU A 51 -17.30 -18.12 -5.71
N TYR A 52 -16.51 -17.07 -5.42
CA TYR A 52 -16.93 -16.01 -4.50
C TYR A 52 -18.07 -15.15 -5.04
N PHE A 53 -18.07 -14.85 -6.33
CA PHE A 53 -19.16 -14.10 -6.96
C PHE A 53 -20.45 -14.92 -6.99
N ALA A 54 -20.37 -16.23 -7.25
CA ALA A 54 -21.52 -17.11 -7.18
C ALA A 54 -22.13 -17.18 -5.75
N ARG A 55 -21.30 -17.19 -4.70
CA ARG A 55 -21.78 -17.09 -3.30
C ARG A 55 -22.44 -15.73 -3.00
N ALA A 56 -22.05 -14.67 -3.73
CA ALA A 56 -22.66 -13.34 -3.64
C ALA A 56 -23.92 -13.20 -4.53
N GLY A 57 -24.34 -14.29 -5.23
CA GLY A 57 -25.54 -14.28 -6.06
C GLY A 57 -25.29 -14.01 -7.55
N TYR A 58 -24.03 -13.74 -7.97
CA TYR A 58 -23.68 -13.48 -9.37
C TYR A 58 -23.22 -14.78 -10.01
N ARG A 59 -24.12 -15.45 -10.75
CA ARG A 59 -23.90 -16.79 -11.29
C ARG A 59 -24.00 -16.88 -12.80
N GLU A 60 -24.78 -16.01 -13.42
CA GLU A 60 -25.05 -16.03 -14.85
C GLU A 60 -24.04 -15.14 -15.60
N MET A 61 -23.42 -15.69 -16.63
CA MET A 61 -22.53 -14.93 -17.51
C MET A 61 -23.34 -14.27 -18.62
N GLY A 62 -23.32 -12.94 -18.68
CA GLY A 62 -23.93 -12.19 -19.76
C GLY A 62 -23.16 -12.35 -21.08
N THR A 63 -23.80 -11.98 -22.20
CA THR A 63 -23.19 -12.01 -23.55
C THR A 63 -21.99 -11.06 -23.67
N ASP A 64 -21.91 -10.08 -22.79
CA ASP A 64 -20.80 -9.11 -22.68
C ASP A 64 -19.66 -9.58 -21.77
N GLY A 65 -19.72 -10.81 -21.27
CA GLY A 65 -18.72 -11.40 -20.38
C GLY A 65 -18.81 -10.93 -18.93
N VAL A 66 -19.89 -10.22 -18.55
CA VAL A 66 -20.10 -9.74 -17.17
C VAL A 66 -21.12 -10.61 -16.45
N LEU A 67 -20.79 -10.97 -15.22
CA LEU A 67 -21.69 -11.75 -14.36
C LEU A 67 -22.93 -10.95 -13.96
N LYS A 68 -24.05 -11.65 -13.84
CA LYS A 68 -25.36 -11.13 -13.42
C LYS A 68 -25.88 -11.95 -12.25
N ASN A 69 -26.68 -11.29 -11.41
CA ASN A 69 -27.46 -11.95 -10.38
C ASN A 69 -28.84 -12.41 -10.92
N GLU A 70 -29.63 -13.06 -10.08
CA GLU A 70 -30.96 -13.57 -10.44
C GLU A 70 -31.97 -12.45 -10.85
N ARG A 71 -31.68 -11.19 -10.51
CA ARG A 71 -32.47 -10.03 -10.93
C ARG A 71 -31.99 -9.43 -12.26
N GLY A 72 -31.00 -10.04 -12.89
CA GLY A 72 -30.37 -9.52 -14.12
C GLY A 72 -29.41 -8.37 -13.89
N GLU A 73 -29.12 -7.99 -12.63
CA GLU A 73 -28.21 -6.91 -12.29
C GLU A 73 -26.77 -7.36 -12.53
N ARG A 74 -26.02 -6.54 -13.28
CA ARG A 74 -24.63 -6.81 -13.66
C ARG A 74 -23.67 -6.60 -12.48
N LEU A 75 -22.60 -7.38 -12.42
CA LEU A 75 -21.51 -7.19 -11.47
C LEU A 75 -20.61 -6.04 -11.94
N VAL A 76 -20.93 -4.84 -11.51
CA VAL A 76 -20.22 -3.60 -11.84
C VAL A 76 -19.56 -3.07 -10.57
N VAL A 77 -18.29 -2.67 -10.69
CA VAL A 77 -17.54 -2.02 -9.60
C VAL A 77 -16.84 -0.78 -10.17
N GLU A 78 -17.05 0.37 -9.54
CA GLU A 78 -16.32 1.59 -9.87
C GLU A 78 -14.97 1.62 -9.14
N LEU A 79 -13.87 1.78 -9.90
CA LEU A 79 -12.51 1.96 -9.39
C LEU A 79 -12.10 3.42 -9.53
N THR A 80 -12.12 4.14 -8.43
CA THR A 80 -11.64 5.52 -8.33
C THR A 80 -10.12 5.55 -8.19
N PHE A 81 -9.44 6.38 -8.97
CA PHE A 81 -7.99 6.56 -8.89
C PHE A 81 -7.58 7.96 -9.35
N ALA A 82 -6.40 8.39 -8.90
CA ALA A 82 -5.81 9.63 -9.37
C ALA A 82 -5.04 9.41 -10.68
N ASP A 83 -5.34 10.20 -11.70
CA ASP A 83 -4.69 10.19 -13.01
C ASP A 83 -3.34 10.93 -13.02
N SER A 84 -2.63 10.89 -11.89
CA SER A 84 -1.37 11.61 -11.67
C SER A 84 -0.25 11.22 -12.64
N SER A 85 -0.40 10.10 -13.33
CA SER A 85 0.57 9.62 -14.34
C SER A 85 -0.06 8.63 -15.32
N VAL A 86 0.50 8.56 -16.52
CA VAL A 86 0.17 7.54 -17.53
C VAL A 86 0.34 6.12 -16.98
N LEU A 87 1.32 5.94 -16.09
CA LEU A 87 1.55 4.64 -15.44
C LEU A 87 0.33 4.18 -14.63
N MET A 88 -0.27 5.05 -13.82
CA MET A 88 -1.46 4.69 -13.02
C MET A 88 -2.66 4.37 -13.90
N THR A 89 -2.85 5.09 -14.98
CA THR A 89 -3.89 4.80 -15.98
C THR A 89 -3.67 3.42 -16.63
N ASN A 90 -2.43 3.08 -16.95
CA ASN A 90 -2.09 1.76 -17.50
C ASN A 90 -2.30 0.64 -16.48
N VAL A 91 -1.94 0.85 -15.21
CA VAL A 91 -2.24 -0.08 -14.11
C VAL A 91 -3.74 -0.36 -14.07
N CYS A 92 -4.57 0.66 -13.96
CA CYS A 92 -6.02 0.51 -13.88
C CYS A 92 -6.60 -0.16 -15.12
N SER A 93 -6.05 0.11 -16.32
CA SER A 93 -6.47 -0.53 -17.58
C SER A 93 -6.20 -2.03 -17.58
N ILE A 94 -5.04 -2.48 -17.09
CA ILE A 94 -4.73 -3.91 -16.93
C ILE A 94 -5.70 -4.54 -15.91
N LEU A 95 -5.90 -3.91 -14.76
CA LEU A 95 -6.82 -4.42 -13.75
C LEU A 95 -8.24 -4.58 -14.29
N ARG A 96 -8.73 -3.63 -15.09
CA ARG A 96 -10.03 -3.70 -15.74
C ARG A 96 -10.13 -4.89 -16.70
N GLN A 97 -9.12 -5.08 -17.54
CA GLN A 97 -9.09 -6.19 -18.50
C GLN A 97 -9.08 -7.56 -17.80
N GLU A 98 -8.28 -7.69 -16.76
CA GLU A 98 -8.18 -8.93 -15.98
C GLU A 98 -9.45 -9.22 -15.15
N ALA A 99 -10.07 -8.18 -14.58
CA ALA A 99 -11.34 -8.30 -13.88
C ALA A 99 -12.47 -8.75 -14.80
N LEU A 100 -12.51 -8.24 -16.04
CA LEU A 100 -13.50 -8.66 -17.05
C LEU A 100 -13.39 -10.15 -17.37
N LYS A 101 -12.20 -10.72 -17.44
CA LYS A 101 -12.00 -12.17 -17.63
C LYS A 101 -12.62 -13.01 -16.48
N CYS A 102 -12.83 -12.39 -15.32
CA CYS A 102 -13.48 -12.97 -14.14
C CYS A 102 -14.97 -12.58 -14.04
N GLY A 103 -15.52 -11.90 -15.03
CA GLY A 103 -16.93 -11.50 -15.08
C GLY A 103 -17.25 -10.19 -14.36
N VAL A 104 -16.28 -9.33 -14.08
CA VAL A 104 -16.48 -8.03 -13.42
C VAL A 104 -16.31 -6.89 -14.43
N ASP A 105 -17.33 -6.06 -14.56
CA ASP A 105 -17.23 -4.76 -15.23
C ASP A 105 -16.59 -3.74 -14.28
N LEU A 106 -15.26 -3.61 -14.34
CA LEU A 106 -14.51 -2.65 -13.54
C LEU A 106 -14.49 -1.30 -14.26
N ARG A 107 -15.32 -0.37 -13.81
CA ARG A 107 -15.42 0.97 -14.40
C ARG A 107 -14.38 1.90 -13.80
N LEU A 108 -13.60 2.54 -14.67
CA LEU A 108 -12.53 3.42 -14.27
C LEU A 108 -13.05 4.85 -14.04
N ASP A 109 -12.93 5.34 -12.83
CA ASP A 109 -13.24 6.71 -12.43
C ASP A 109 -11.91 7.46 -12.22
N SER A 110 -11.43 8.06 -13.30
CA SER A 110 -10.16 8.78 -13.40
C SER A 110 -10.34 10.23 -12.98
N LEU A 111 -9.68 10.67 -11.92
CA LEU A 111 -9.85 11.97 -11.30
C LEU A 111 -8.51 12.66 -11.06
N THR A 112 -8.50 13.98 -11.00
CA THR A 112 -7.33 14.70 -10.49
C THR A 112 -7.06 14.30 -9.02
N TYR A 113 -5.79 14.38 -8.58
CA TYR A 113 -5.41 13.94 -7.23
C TYR A 113 -6.27 14.58 -6.13
N SER A 114 -6.53 15.89 -6.21
CA SER A 114 -7.31 16.62 -5.20
C SER A 114 -8.77 16.15 -5.13
N VAL A 115 -9.40 15.86 -6.27
CA VAL A 115 -10.77 15.38 -6.34
C VAL A 115 -10.85 13.93 -5.88
N CYS A 116 -9.91 13.09 -6.34
CA CYS A 116 -9.78 11.69 -5.92
C CYS A 116 -9.59 11.60 -4.40
N SER A 117 -8.64 12.35 -3.84
CA SER A 117 -8.37 12.41 -2.41
C SER A 117 -9.62 12.78 -1.61
N ARG A 118 -10.31 13.86 -2.01
CA ARG A 118 -11.54 14.26 -1.36
C ARG A 118 -12.61 13.16 -1.41
N LYS A 119 -12.85 12.55 -2.59
CA LYS A 119 -13.82 11.46 -2.77
C LYS A 119 -13.50 10.26 -1.85
N VAL A 120 -12.21 9.91 -1.73
CA VAL A 120 -11.74 8.81 -0.89
C VAL A 120 -11.91 9.13 0.60
N PHE A 121 -11.47 10.30 1.06
CA PHE A 121 -11.59 10.69 2.46
C PHE A 121 -13.04 10.95 2.91
N GLU A 122 -13.92 11.32 1.98
CA GLU A 122 -15.36 11.41 2.23
C GLU A 122 -16.06 10.03 2.11
N LYS A 123 -15.32 8.95 1.85
CA LYS A 123 -15.83 7.57 1.72
C LYS A 123 -16.90 7.40 0.62
N ARG A 124 -16.85 8.21 -0.44
CA ARG A 124 -17.82 8.21 -1.56
C ARG A 124 -17.30 7.43 -2.76
N TYR A 125 -16.83 6.22 -2.55
CA TYR A 125 -16.29 5.34 -3.59
C TYR A 125 -16.67 3.88 -3.33
N GLN A 126 -16.61 3.03 -4.37
CA GLN A 126 -16.81 1.58 -4.24
C GLN A 126 -15.48 0.84 -4.08
N ALA A 127 -14.51 1.16 -4.91
CA ALA A 127 -13.12 0.72 -4.82
C ALA A 127 -12.20 1.89 -5.16
N ALA A 128 -11.02 1.96 -4.55
CA ALA A 128 -10.04 2.98 -4.85
C ALA A 128 -8.63 2.38 -4.97
N LEU A 129 -7.85 2.85 -5.94
CA LEU A 129 -6.42 2.62 -5.97
C LEU A 129 -5.75 3.70 -5.14
N TRP A 130 -5.20 3.30 -3.99
CA TRP A 130 -4.66 4.22 -3.00
C TRP A 130 -3.32 3.73 -2.46
N ALA A 131 -2.44 4.65 -2.10
CA ALA A 131 -1.16 4.35 -1.48
C ALA A 131 -1.06 5.00 -0.11
N TRP A 132 -0.55 4.24 0.86
CA TRP A 132 -0.20 4.74 2.18
C TRP A 132 1.31 4.74 2.35
N PRO A 133 1.87 5.78 2.94
CA PRO A 133 3.25 5.74 3.38
C PRO A 133 3.40 4.82 4.60
N LEU A 134 4.56 4.18 4.73
CA LEU A 134 4.94 3.55 5.97
C LEU A 134 5.02 4.60 7.08
N GLN A 135 4.42 4.30 8.22
CA GLN A 135 4.51 5.12 9.44
C GLN A 135 5.61 4.55 10.33
N THR A 136 6.58 5.35 10.69
CA THR A 136 7.68 4.95 11.56
C THR A 136 7.58 5.67 12.91
N PRO A 137 8.13 5.09 13.99
CA PRO A 137 8.81 3.79 14.07
C PRO A 137 7.87 2.59 14.20
N PHE A 138 6.61 2.82 14.57
CA PHE A 138 5.62 1.78 14.78
C PHE A 138 4.39 2.01 13.90
N PRO A 139 3.74 0.94 13.45
CA PRO A 139 2.46 1.05 12.77
C PRO A 139 1.39 1.57 13.73
N ARG A 140 0.41 2.30 13.20
CA ARG A 140 -0.71 2.87 13.95
C ARG A 140 -2.01 2.41 13.32
N LEU A 141 -2.34 1.15 13.53
CA LEU A 141 -3.54 0.55 12.92
C LEU A 141 -4.81 1.12 13.52
N TYR A 142 -4.81 1.47 14.81
CA TYR A 142 -5.95 2.10 15.46
C TYR A 142 -6.39 3.37 14.72
N GLU A 143 -5.47 4.27 14.41
CA GLU A 143 -5.76 5.54 13.71
C GLU A 143 -6.30 5.33 12.30
N THR A 144 -6.11 4.13 11.72
CA THR A 144 -6.50 3.83 10.34
C THR A 144 -7.77 2.98 10.27
N PHE A 145 -8.05 2.13 11.25
CA PHE A 145 -9.07 1.11 11.12
C PHE A 145 -10.10 1.07 12.26
N SER A 146 -9.98 1.90 13.31
CA SER A 146 -10.97 1.93 14.39
C SER A 146 -12.35 2.29 13.87
N SER A 147 -13.38 1.57 14.36
CA SER A 147 -14.78 1.78 13.98
C SER A 147 -15.28 3.19 14.29
N GLU A 148 -14.76 3.83 15.34
CA GLU A 148 -15.11 5.21 15.71
C GLU A 148 -14.72 6.25 14.65
N LEU A 149 -13.71 5.91 13.80
CA LEU A 149 -13.27 6.73 12.67
C LEU A 149 -14.03 6.40 11.37
N ALA A 150 -14.86 5.35 11.39
CA ALA A 150 -15.68 4.95 10.25
C ALA A 150 -17.05 5.59 10.28
N TYR A 151 -17.74 5.50 11.43
CA TYR A 151 -19.13 5.92 11.60
C TYR A 151 -19.33 6.71 12.89
N ASP A 152 -20.23 7.68 12.86
CA ASP A 152 -20.67 8.39 14.05
C ASP A 152 -21.67 7.54 14.88
N ALA A 153 -22.07 8.03 16.06
CA ALA A 153 -23.03 7.36 16.93
C ALA A 153 -24.41 7.15 16.29
N ARG A 154 -24.71 7.82 15.17
CA ARG A 154 -25.94 7.69 14.40
C ARG A 154 -25.80 6.74 13.21
N GLY A 155 -24.61 6.16 13.01
CA GLY A 155 -24.30 5.28 11.90
C GLY A 155 -24.02 5.99 10.58
N ASN A 156 -23.77 7.31 10.57
CA ASN A 156 -23.36 8.02 9.38
C ASN A 156 -21.86 7.90 9.18
N PRO A 157 -21.36 7.76 7.92
CA PRO A 157 -19.93 7.76 7.65
C PRO A 157 -19.26 9.07 8.13
N VAL A 158 -18.19 8.95 8.91
CA VAL A 158 -17.37 10.09 9.33
C VAL A 158 -16.35 10.38 8.24
N GLY A 159 -16.48 11.51 7.56
CA GLY A 159 -15.52 11.95 6.54
C GLY A 159 -14.22 12.47 7.14
N ASN A 160 -13.17 12.57 6.29
CA ASN A 160 -11.87 13.15 6.64
C ASN A 160 -11.15 12.45 7.81
N THR A 161 -11.30 11.14 7.91
CA THR A 161 -10.55 10.28 8.84
C THR A 161 -9.65 9.33 8.06
N ASN A 162 -8.67 8.73 8.75
CA ASN A 162 -7.79 7.75 8.11
C ASN A 162 -8.47 6.40 7.84
N ASN A 163 -9.61 6.11 8.50
CA ASN A 163 -10.41 4.93 8.17
C ASN A 163 -11.20 5.16 6.88
N ILE A 164 -10.48 5.38 5.77
CA ILE A 164 -11.09 5.61 4.45
C ILE A 164 -11.89 4.41 3.95
N MET A 165 -11.58 3.22 4.41
CA MET A 165 -12.24 1.97 4.02
C MET A 165 -13.57 1.74 4.75
N ALA A 166 -13.94 2.63 5.67
CA ALA A 166 -15.14 2.54 6.51
C ALA A 166 -15.26 1.17 7.20
N VAL A 167 -14.14 0.68 7.73
CA VAL A 167 -14.12 -0.59 8.47
C VAL A 167 -14.80 -0.39 9.82
N SER A 168 -15.72 -1.29 10.15
CA SER A 168 -16.35 -1.35 11.46
C SER A 168 -16.51 -2.82 11.83
N ASP A 169 -15.74 -3.27 12.82
CA ASP A 169 -15.69 -4.68 13.22
C ASP A 169 -15.20 -4.79 14.67
N ALA A 170 -16.04 -5.34 15.55
CA ALA A 170 -15.78 -5.39 16.99
C ALA A 170 -14.54 -6.23 17.37
N GLU A 171 -14.25 -7.29 16.63
CA GLU A 171 -13.06 -8.12 16.87
C GLU A 171 -11.79 -7.37 16.47
N LEU A 172 -11.84 -6.60 15.38
CA LEU A 172 -10.75 -5.72 14.98
C LEU A 172 -10.56 -4.62 16.02
N ASP A 173 -11.61 -3.95 16.46
CA ASP A 173 -11.53 -2.89 17.48
C ASP A 173 -10.88 -3.40 18.77
N ALA A 174 -11.24 -4.59 19.24
CA ALA A 174 -10.61 -5.19 20.41
C ALA A 174 -9.09 -5.42 20.21
N ALA A 175 -8.66 -5.79 19.00
CA ALA A 175 -7.24 -5.94 18.69
C ALA A 175 -6.51 -4.56 18.59
N LEU A 176 -7.21 -3.55 18.07
CA LEU A 176 -6.70 -2.17 17.97
C LEU A 176 -6.60 -1.50 19.34
N ASP A 177 -7.55 -1.76 20.24
CA ASP A 177 -7.46 -1.30 21.63
C ASP A 177 -6.30 -1.95 22.38
N ALA A 178 -6.06 -3.24 22.13
CA ALA A 178 -4.88 -3.93 22.68
C ALA A 178 -3.56 -3.38 22.10
N GLU A 179 -3.51 -2.99 20.82
CA GLU A 179 -2.37 -2.29 20.21
C GLU A 179 -2.08 -0.97 20.95
N ARG A 180 -3.10 -0.15 21.11
CA ARG A 180 -3.00 1.19 21.71
C ARG A 180 -2.55 1.14 23.18
N ASN A 181 -2.97 0.12 23.90
CA ASN A 181 -2.69 -0.04 25.34
C ASN A 181 -1.57 -1.05 25.63
N ALA A 182 -0.81 -1.47 24.64
CA ALA A 182 0.25 -2.45 24.82
C ALA A 182 1.36 -1.94 25.74
N PRO A 183 1.64 -2.64 26.87
CA PRO A 183 2.64 -2.18 27.85
C PRO A 183 4.09 -2.46 27.42
N ASP A 184 4.29 -3.35 26.46
CA ASP A 184 5.59 -3.80 25.98
C ASP A 184 5.53 -4.24 24.50
N THR A 185 6.70 -4.43 23.89
CA THR A 185 6.82 -4.82 22.49
C THR A 185 6.21 -6.19 22.17
N GLY A 186 6.24 -7.12 23.14
CA GLY A 186 5.66 -8.45 22.96
C GLY A 186 4.15 -8.40 22.86
N SER A 187 3.51 -7.66 23.77
CA SER A 187 2.06 -7.41 23.77
C SER A 187 1.64 -6.64 22.50
N LEU A 188 2.42 -5.63 22.10
CA LEU A 188 2.21 -4.87 20.88
C LEU A 188 2.24 -5.79 19.65
N LYS A 189 3.23 -6.65 19.54
CA LYS A 189 3.35 -7.62 18.44
C LYS A 189 2.13 -8.52 18.34
N LEU A 190 1.67 -9.08 19.45
CA LEU A 190 0.49 -9.95 19.48
C LEU A 190 -0.77 -9.21 19.04
N ALA A 191 -0.98 -7.99 19.51
CA ALA A 191 -2.12 -7.16 19.14
C ALA A 191 -2.10 -6.84 17.65
N LEU A 192 -0.94 -6.40 17.13
CA LEU A 192 -0.75 -6.11 15.72
C LEU A 192 -0.97 -7.34 14.82
N HIS A 193 -0.50 -8.52 15.23
CA HIS A 193 -0.72 -9.74 14.47
C HIS A 193 -2.20 -10.11 14.42
N ARG A 194 -2.96 -9.97 15.52
CA ARG A 194 -4.42 -10.17 15.55
C ARG A 194 -5.15 -9.19 14.63
N ALA A 195 -4.81 -7.92 14.71
CA ALA A 195 -5.40 -6.89 13.85
C ALA A 195 -5.12 -7.15 12.36
N GLN A 196 -3.89 -7.51 11.99
CA GLN A 196 -3.51 -7.85 10.62
C GLN A 196 -4.26 -9.08 10.10
N GLN A 197 -4.37 -10.13 10.94
CA GLN A 197 -5.13 -11.32 10.60
C GLN A 197 -6.60 -10.98 10.34
N ARG A 198 -7.21 -10.17 11.21
CA ARG A 198 -8.62 -9.77 11.06
C ARG A 198 -8.84 -8.90 9.81
N LEU A 199 -7.98 -7.95 9.53
CA LEU A 199 -8.02 -7.14 8.30
C LEU A 199 -7.92 -7.99 7.04
N TYR A 200 -7.08 -9.01 7.06
CA TYR A 200 -6.96 -9.96 5.97
C TYR A 200 -8.24 -10.77 5.74
N GLU A 201 -8.88 -11.24 6.81
CA GLU A 201 -10.16 -11.97 6.75
C GLU A 201 -11.30 -11.11 6.26
N LEU A 202 -11.39 -9.85 6.69
CA LEU A 202 -12.38 -8.86 6.25
C LEU A 202 -12.19 -8.50 4.76
N CYS A 203 -10.99 -8.68 4.23
CA CYS A 203 -10.65 -8.39 2.84
C CYS A 203 -11.10 -6.98 2.40
N VAL A 204 -10.81 -5.98 3.25
CA VAL A 204 -11.08 -4.56 2.96
C VAL A 204 -9.98 -3.91 2.16
N TRP A 205 -8.83 -4.57 2.10
CA TRP A 205 -7.65 -4.17 1.39
C TRP A 205 -7.20 -5.30 0.45
N ILE A 206 -6.95 -4.95 -0.81
CA ILE A 206 -6.31 -5.85 -1.77
C ILE A 206 -4.86 -5.41 -1.89
N PRO A 207 -3.90 -6.19 -1.34
CA PRO A 207 -2.50 -5.79 -1.35
C PRO A 207 -2.02 -5.50 -2.77
N GLY A 208 -1.38 -4.36 -2.97
CA GLY A 208 -0.78 -3.93 -4.23
C GLY A 208 0.69 -4.35 -4.34
N TRP A 209 1.56 -3.36 -4.46
CA TRP A 209 3.01 -3.53 -4.58
C TRP A 209 3.74 -2.46 -3.79
N ARG A 210 5.01 -2.70 -3.55
CA ARG A 210 5.95 -1.72 -3.00
C ARG A 210 7.27 -1.75 -3.76
N GLU A 211 7.98 -0.65 -3.70
CA GLU A 211 9.39 -0.63 -4.09
C GLU A 211 10.20 -1.42 -3.05
N PRO A 212 11.03 -2.40 -3.46
CA PRO A 212 11.87 -3.16 -2.53
C PRO A 212 13.10 -2.37 -2.08
N TYR A 213 13.37 -1.21 -2.68
CA TYR A 213 14.51 -0.36 -2.43
C TYR A 213 14.13 1.11 -2.57
N THR A 214 14.95 1.98 -2.04
CA THR A 214 14.88 3.43 -2.28
C THR A 214 16.19 3.88 -2.91
N HIS A 215 16.10 4.53 -4.06
CA HIS A 215 17.24 5.19 -4.68
C HIS A 215 17.40 6.57 -4.08
N VAL A 216 18.61 6.85 -3.60
CA VAL A 216 18.97 8.17 -3.07
C VAL A 216 20.19 8.68 -3.81
N ALA A 217 20.07 9.88 -4.38
CA ALA A 217 21.20 10.64 -4.88
C ALA A 217 21.48 11.79 -3.92
N CYS A 218 22.69 11.88 -3.43
CA CYS A 218 23.10 12.95 -2.55
C CYS A 218 24.49 13.47 -2.95
N TRP A 219 24.75 14.70 -2.56
CA TRP A 219 26.07 15.27 -2.73
C TRP A 219 27.08 14.60 -1.79
N ARG A 220 28.33 14.46 -2.22
CA ARG A 220 29.38 13.83 -1.43
C ARG A 220 29.63 14.46 -0.07
N TRP A 221 29.23 15.69 0.15
CA TRP A 221 29.35 16.41 1.42
C TRP A 221 28.23 16.15 2.41
N ILE A 222 27.22 15.34 2.04
CA ILE A 222 26.17 14.93 2.97
C ILE A 222 26.67 13.75 3.79
N ARG A 223 26.65 13.91 5.09
CA ARG A 223 27.12 12.94 6.08
C ARG A 223 25.97 12.47 6.95
N TRP A 224 25.98 11.20 7.26
CA TRP A 224 25.02 10.55 8.16
C TRP A 224 25.75 9.82 9.28
N PRO A 225 25.08 9.58 10.47
CA PRO A 225 25.61 8.69 11.49
C PRO A 225 25.88 7.29 10.92
N GLU A 226 26.92 6.64 11.37
CA GLU A 226 27.22 5.26 11.07
C GLU A 226 26.33 4.32 11.88
N SER A 227 25.03 4.30 11.57
CA SER A 227 24.05 3.43 12.20
C SER A 227 23.21 2.72 11.18
N PRO A 228 22.97 1.39 11.33
CA PRO A 228 22.10 0.65 10.41
C PRO A 228 20.64 1.12 10.45
N THR A 229 20.23 1.81 11.52
CA THR A 229 18.87 2.33 11.70
C THR A 229 18.63 3.70 11.07
N ARG A 230 19.68 4.34 10.53
CA ARG A 230 19.59 5.68 9.92
C ARG A 230 18.67 5.78 8.70
N PHE A 231 18.31 4.65 8.10
CA PHE A 231 17.45 4.56 6.91
C PHE A 231 16.15 3.81 7.18
N CYS A 232 15.57 3.97 8.34
CA CYS A 232 14.36 3.24 8.74
C CYS A 232 13.12 3.52 7.87
N SER A 233 13.13 4.58 7.06
CA SER A 233 12.01 4.95 6.19
C SER A 233 12.51 5.62 4.91
N PRO A 234 11.86 5.38 3.75
CA PRO A 234 12.08 6.16 2.55
C PRO A 234 11.90 7.67 2.75
N ARG A 235 11.10 8.06 3.74
CA ARG A 235 10.86 9.46 4.11
C ARG A 235 11.91 10.08 5.02
N ILE A 236 12.86 9.31 5.48
CA ILE A 236 14.04 9.84 6.19
C ILE A 236 14.77 10.92 5.39
N TYR A 237 14.62 10.87 4.06
CA TYR A 237 15.14 11.90 3.17
C TYR A 237 14.22 13.11 2.99
N ASN A 238 13.04 13.08 3.60
CA ASN A 238 12.24 14.29 3.73
C ASN A 238 12.95 15.23 4.71
N PRO A 239 13.27 16.48 4.34
CA PRO A 239 13.96 17.43 5.22
C PRO A 239 13.30 17.63 6.59
N LEU A 240 11.99 17.43 6.68
CA LEU A 240 11.22 17.55 7.93
C LEU A 240 11.46 16.37 8.91
N GLU A 241 11.84 15.20 8.39
CA GLU A 241 12.04 13.99 9.19
C GLU A 241 13.52 13.63 9.34
N SER A 242 14.40 14.32 8.62
CA SER A 242 15.78 13.91 8.40
C SER A 242 16.79 14.69 9.23
N HIS A 243 16.45 15.13 10.40
CA HIS A 243 17.44 15.73 11.34
C HIS A 243 18.64 14.81 11.66
N LEU A 244 18.86 13.80 10.83
CA LEU A 244 19.88 12.76 10.98
C LEU A 244 21.08 12.93 10.05
N TYR A 245 21.20 14.04 9.33
CA TYR A 245 22.36 14.31 8.48
C TYR A 245 22.97 15.69 8.78
N TRP A 246 24.22 15.85 8.40
CA TRP A 246 24.90 17.15 8.42
C TRP A 246 25.69 17.39 7.16
N VAL A 247 26.09 18.62 6.96
CA VAL A 247 26.91 19.05 5.83
C VAL A 247 28.36 19.11 6.28
N ASP A 248 29.25 18.44 5.55
CA ASP A 248 30.69 18.57 5.66
C ASP A 248 31.10 19.82 4.83
N GLU A 249 31.31 20.93 5.50
CA GLU A 249 31.54 22.22 4.83
C GLU A 249 32.88 22.26 4.08
N GLU A 250 33.90 21.56 4.55
CA GLU A 250 35.20 21.47 3.85
C GLU A 250 35.05 20.70 2.55
N MET A 251 34.42 19.53 2.61
CA MET A 251 34.13 18.70 1.43
C MET A 251 33.20 19.41 0.45
N LYS A 252 32.26 20.19 0.92
CA LYS A 252 31.40 21.00 0.09
C LYS A 252 32.19 22.06 -0.66
N LYS A 253 33.05 22.81 0.02
CA LYS A 253 33.94 23.81 -0.59
C LYS A 253 34.80 23.19 -1.66
N GLU A 254 35.52 22.10 -1.36
CA GLU A 254 36.35 21.34 -2.29
C GLU A 254 35.55 20.93 -3.54
N THR A 255 34.33 20.41 -3.34
CA THR A 255 33.48 19.94 -4.44
C THR A 255 33.02 21.09 -5.34
N LEU A 256 32.64 22.22 -4.75
CA LEU A 256 32.21 23.39 -5.53
C LEU A 256 33.38 24.02 -6.31
N GLU A 257 34.58 24.04 -5.73
CA GLU A 257 35.78 24.52 -6.40
C GLU A 257 36.21 23.58 -7.56
N ALA A 258 36.15 22.26 -7.35
CA ALA A 258 36.42 21.30 -8.41
C ALA A 258 35.40 21.42 -9.55
N ARG A 259 34.12 21.54 -9.21
CA ARG A 259 33.05 21.74 -10.18
C ARG A 259 33.25 23.01 -11.02
N SER A 260 33.67 24.11 -10.40
CA SER A 260 33.94 25.38 -11.14
C SER A 260 35.09 25.22 -12.15
N ARG A 261 36.01 24.29 -11.92
CA ARG A 261 37.12 23.96 -12.79
C ARG A 261 36.86 22.81 -13.76
N GLY A 262 35.62 22.24 -13.73
CA GLY A 262 35.25 21.10 -14.56
C GLY A 262 35.93 19.78 -14.17
N VAL A 263 36.43 19.67 -12.93
CA VAL A 263 37.06 18.45 -12.42
C VAL A 263 36.01 17.54 -11.80
N PRO A 264 35.76 16.35 -12.36
CA PRO A 264 34.81 15.40 -11.81
C PRO A 264 35.40 14.65 -10.61
N PHE A 265 34.54 14.21 -9.71
CA PHE A 265 34.87 13.20 -8.71
C PHE A 265 34.36 11.82 -9.16
N GLU A 266 35.01 10.78 -8.66
CA GLU A 266 34.59 9.41 -8.89
C GLU A 266 33.17 9.20 -8.31
N GLU A 267 32.30 8.58 -9.09
CA GLU A 267 30.96 8.22 -8.67
C GLU A 267 31.03 7.08 -7.65
N LYS A 268 30.39 7.27 -6.51
CA LYS A 268 30.33 6.25 -5.44
C LYS A 268 28.93 5.66 -5.37
N HIS A 269 28.84 4.35 -5.56
CA HIS A 269 27.63 3.58 -5.34
C HIS A 269 27.72 2.85 -4.01
N GLN A 270 26.71 2.98 -3.18
CA GLN A 270 26.60 2.27 -1.91
C GLN A 270 25.23 1.58 -1.82
N ILE A 271 25.25 0.28 -1.54
CA ILE A 271 24.04 -0.48 -1.23
C ILE A 271 23.99 -0.69 0.27
N ILE A 272 22.86 -0.28 0.89
CA ILE A 272 22.64 -0.40 2.32
C ILE A 272 21.45 -1.32 2.51
N TYR A 273 21.66 -2.44 3.20
CA TYR A 273 20.62 -3.39 3.57
C TYR A 273 20.04 -2.98 4.93
N LEU A 274 18.72 -2.75 4.98
CA LEU A 274 18.02 -2.30 6.19
C LEU A 274 17.47 -3.45 7.01
N GLU A 275 17.21 -4.59 6.38
CA GLU A 275 16.75 -5.80 7.05
C GLU A 275 17.98 -6.69 7.37
N ARG A 276 18.09 -7.18 8.59
CA ARG A 276 19.01 -8.28 8.87
C ARG A 276 18.55 -9.46 8.03
N GLN A 277 19.36 -9.81 7.04
CA GLN A 277 19.22 -11.09 6.36
C GLN A 277 19.76 -12.16 7.32
N ASP A 278 18.89 -12.76 8.11
CA ASP A 278 19.22 -13.98 8.81
C ASP A 278 19.43 -15.06 7.73
N GLY A 279 20.68 -15.20 7.29
CA GLY A 279 21.18 -16.36 6.56
C GLY A 279 21.17 -16.36 5.03
N ALA A 280 21.01 -15.24 4.34
CA ALA A 280 21.23 -15.18 2.88
C ALA A 280 22.32 -14.16 2.55
N VAL A 281 23.49 -14.67 2.21
CA VAL A 281 24.50 -13.94 1.44
C VAL A 281 24.06 -13.96 -0.02
N PRO A 282 24.16 -12.87 -0.80
CA PRO A 282 23.78 -12.82 -2.21
C PRO A 282 24.57 -13.79 -3.06
#